data_e631ec3b90afcfe71c7a1f227e332f30
#
_entry.id   e631ec3b90afcfe71c7a1f227e332f30
#
_cell.length_a   1.000
_cell.length_b   1.000
_cell.length_c   1.000
_cell.angle_alpha   90.00
_cell.angle_beta   90.00
_cell.angle_gamma   90.00
#
_symmetry.space_group_name_H-M   'P 1'
#
loop_
_entity.id
_entity.type
_entity.pdbx_description
1 polymer ?
#
loop_
_entity_poly.entity_id
_entity_poly.type
_entity_poly.pdbx_seq_one_letter_code
_entity_poly.pdbx_strand_id
1 'polypeptide(L)'
;MRPLRCLTLNLWGAEPPLDRRMELIMAGLRELQPDVVALQEVREVPGQLPNQAATLAHALGYHHVFSAAMPFAGGSEGLAILSRGAISEHLTFALPHSETKEQRILLSARVAFESLSAWIHTTHLNYRLAHGEQREDQVQAIDALVAARAEDTPSLLMGDFNARPESDEMRWLRGLTSLGGRRTYYQDAWDRLHPGEAGWTWASANPYTKVLEFLEPDRRIDYIFVTPMRRDGRARIRSCSIVFDQPAEDGVFASDHFGLLAEVQMAEDPN
;
A
#
# COMPACT_ATOMS: atom_id res chain seq x y z
N MET A 1 -14.96 -10.52 17.09
CA MET A 1 -13.98 -10.73 15.99
C MET A 1 -12.79 -9.81 16.24
N ARG A 2 -11.55 -10.30 16.16
CA ARG A 2 -10.38 -9.45 16.32
C ARG A 2 -10.25 -8.47 15.15
N PRO A 3 -9.56 -7.33 15.33
CA PRO A 3 -9.26 -6.43 14.21
C PRO A 3 -8.39 -7.11 13.14
N LEU A 4 -8.59 -6.73 11.88
CA LEU A 4 -7.74 -7.11 10.75
C LEU A 4 -6.42 -6.34 10.84
N ARG A 5 -5.29 -7.04 10.81
CA ARG A 5 -3.95 -6.45 10.72
C ARG A 5 -3.57 -6.33 9.25
N CYS A 6 -3.43 -5.12 8.76
CA CYS A 6 -3.07 -4.84 7.38
C CYS A 6 -1.78 -4.02 7.29
N LEU A 7 -0.92 -4.40 6.35
CA LEU A 7 0.39 -3.79 6.14
C LEU A 7 0.55 -3.37 4.68
N THR A 8 1.15 -2.22 4.43
CA THR A 8 1.64 -1.82 3.11
C THR A 8 3.14 -1.56 3.15
N LEU A 9 3.85 -1.97 2.10
CA LEU A 9 5.28 -1.75 1.94
C LEU A 9 5.67 -1.71 0.46
N ASN A 10 6.31 -0.63 0.03
CA ASN A 10 7.05 -0.60 -1.22
C ASN A 10 8.35 -1.39 -1.03
N LEU A 11 8.62 -2.37 -1.92
CA LEU A 11 9.78 -3.27 -1.79
C LEU A 11 11.09 -2.66 -2.30
N TRP A 12 11.05 -1.51 -2.95
CA TRP A 12 12.21 -0.95 -3.67
C TRP A 12 12.79 -1.93 -4.70
N GLY A 13 11.91 -2.61 -5.37
CA GLY A 13 12.23 -3.52 -6.45
C GLY A 13 13.35 -4.51 -6.13
N ALA A 14 14.30 -4.65 -7.05
CA ALA A 14 15.43 -5.56 -6.93
C ALA A 14 16.76 -4.85 -6.60
N GLU A 15 16.71 -3.64 -6.02
CA GLU A 15 17.89 -2.86 -5.69
C GLU A 15 18.76 -3.55 -4.61
N PRO A 16 20.10 -3.45 -4.69
CA PRO A 16 21.00 -4.10 -3.75
C PRO A 16 20.94 -3.45 -2.34
N PRO A 17 21.23 -4.23 -1.29
CA PRO A 17 21.56 -5.67 -1.26
C PRO A 17 20.29 -6.54 -1.18
N LEU A 18 19.77 -6.97 -2.32
CA LEU A 18 18.44 -7.60 -2.46
C LEU A 18 18.21 -8.76 -1.48
N ASP A 19 19.11 -9.75 -1.44
CA ASP A 19 18.90 -10.95 -0.61
C ASP A 19 18.75 -10.57 0.86
N ARG A 20 19.62 -9.67 1.34
CA ARG A 20 19.58 -9.21 2.72
C ARG A 20 18.30 -8.43 3.04
N ARG A 21 17.85 -7.57 2.14
CA ARG A 21 16.58 -6.84 2.30
C ARG A 21 15.39 -7.78 2.35
N MET A 22 15.35 -8.78 1.47
CA MET A 22 14.30 -9.80 1.46
C MET A 22 14.28 -10.64 2.75
N GLU A 23 15.45 -10.97 3.33
CA GLU A 23 15.54 -11.60 4.66
C GLU A 23 14.93 -10.72 5.75
N LEU A 24 15.24 -9.42 5.77
CA LEU A 24 14.70 -8.47 6.74
C LEU A 24 13.19 -8.32 6.61
N ILE A 25 12.68 -8.20 5.38
CA ILE A 25 11.24 -8.13 5.11
C ILE A 25 10.56 -9.42 5.61
N MET A 26 11.14 -10.58 5.29
CA MET A 26 10.61 -11.87 5.74
C MET A 26 10.57 -12.00 7.26
N ALA A 27 11.65 -11.60 7.93
CA ALA A 27 11.74 -11.64 9.40
C ALA A 27 10.69 -10.70 10.03
N GLY A 28 10.59 -9.46 9.54
CA GLY A 28 9.62 -8.50 10.02
C GLY A 28 8.17 -8.94 9.78
N LEU A 29 7.85 -9.51 8.61
CA LEU A 29 6.50 -10.04 8.35
C LEU A 29 6.15 -11.22 9.27
N ARG A 30 7.13 -12.08 9.63
CA ARG A 30 6.93 -13.16 10.62
C ARG A 30 6.68 -12.61 12.02
N GLU A 31 7.37 -11.56 12.43
CA GLU A 31 7.21 -10.92 13.72
C GLU A 31 5.89 -10.15 13.80
N LEU A 32 5.62 -9.29 12.83
CA LEU A 32 4.44 -8.43 12.78
C LEU A 32 3.14 -9.21 12.52
N GLN A 33 3.23 -10.36 11.88
CA GLN A 33 2.10 -11.24 11.60
C GLN A 33 0.86 -10.52 11.01
N PRO A 34 0.97 -9.74 9.94
CA PRO A 34 -0.19 -9.13 9.30
C PRO A 34 -1.13 -10.20 8.72
N ASP A 35 -2.42 -9.90 8.66
CA ASP A 35 -3.39 -10.76 7.98
C ASP A 35 -3.37 -10.55 6.48
N VAL A 36 -3.09 -9.29 6.07
CA VAL A 36 -3.02 -8.87 4.68
C VAL A 36 -1.81 -7.95 4.49
N VAL A 37 -1.08 -8.14 3.40
CA VAL A 37 0.07 -7.32 3.01
C VAL A 37 -0.14 -6.81 1.59
N ALA A 38 -0.06 -5.51 1.40
CA ALA A 38 -0.02 -4.86 0.08
C ALA A 38 1.42 -4.48 -0.26
N LEU A 39 1.92 -4.96 -1.39
CA LEU A 39 3.30 -4.74 -1.81
C LEU A 39 3.34 -3.97 -3.13
N GLN A 40 4.24 -2.98 -3.21
CA GLN A 40 4.53 -2.22 -4.40
C GLN A 40 5.97 -2.53 -4.86
N GLU A 41 6.27 -2.23 -6.12
CA GLU A 41 7.54 -2.53 -6.79
C GLU A 41 7.96 -4.01 -6.70
N VAL A 42 6.99 -4.90 -6.71
CA VAL A 42 7.25 -6.33 -6.78
C VAL A 42 7.81 -6.68 -8.14
N ARG A 43 8.99 -7.29 -8.18
CA ARG A 43 9.67 -7.65 -9.44
C ARG A 43 9.76 -9.16 -9.62
N GLU A 44 9.79 -9.53 -10.89
CA GLU A 44 10.15 -10.87 -11.36
C GLU A 44 10.89 -10.77 -12.69
N VAL A 45 11.90 -11.63 -12.88
CA VAL A 45 12.61 -11.77 -14.16
C VAL A 45 12.75 -13.26 -14.44
N PRO A 46 12.12 -13.79 -15.50
CA PRO A 46 12.15 -15.21 -15.81
C PRO A 46 13.57 -15.78 -15.85
N GLY A 47 13.79 -16.86 -15.10
CA GLY A 47 15.10 -17.52 -15.01
C GLY A 47 16.19 -16.79 -14.21
N GLN A 48 15.93 -15.58 -13.69
CA GLN A 48 16.91 -14.79 -12.94
C GLN A 48 16.41 -14.38 -11.56
N LEU A 49 15.22 -13.83 -11.47
CA LEU A 49 14.61 -13.36 -10.22
C LEU A 49 13.21 -13.96 -10.10
N PRO A 50 12.98 -14.89 -9.17
CA PRO A 50 11.64 -15.35 -8.84
C PRO A 50 10.74 -14.18 -8.40
N ASN A 51 9.44 -14.32 -8.63
CA ASN A 51 8.48 -13.33 -8.12
C ASN A 51 8.64 -13.14 -6.61
N GLN A 52 8.98 -11.90 -6.20
CA GLN A 52 9.28 -11.59 -4.81
C GLN A 52 8.08 -11.84 -3.89
N ALA A 53 6.86 -11.51 -4.34
CA ALA A 53 5.64 -11.74 -3.56
C ALA A 53 5.34 -13.24 -3.41
N ALA A 54 5.53 -14.04 -4.45
CA ALA A 54 5.38 -15.48 -4.38
C ALA A 54 6.38 -16.10 -3.39
N THR A 55 7.64 -15.64 -3.40
CA THR A 55 8.68 -16.07 -2.47
C THR A 55 8.29 -15.78 -1.03
N LEU A 56 7.85 -14.55 -0.73
CA LEU A 56 7.39 -14.16 0.60
C LEU A 56 6.16 -14.96 1.03
N ALA A 57 5.16 -15.06 0.16
CA ALA A 57 3.92 -15.80 0.45
C ALA A 57 4.18 -17.27 0.75
N HIS A 58 5.01 -17.94 -0.06
CA HIS A 58 5.37 -19.35 0.16
C HIS A 58 6.03 -19.55 1.53
N ALA A 59 7.01 -18.72 1.88
CA ALA A 59 7.74 -18.83 3.14
C ALA A 59 6.91 -18.48 4.39
N LEU A 60 5.81 -17.73 4.21
CA LEU A 60 4.86 -17.34 5.28
C LEU A 60 3.64 -18.25 5.35
N GLY A 61 3.41 -19.11 4.34
CA GLY A 61 2.19 -19.90 4.21
C GLY A 61 0.97 -19.04 3.87
N TYR A 62 1.16 -17.95 3.11
CA TYR A 62 0.10 -17.04 2.69
C TYR A 62 -0.37 -17.34 1.27
N HIS A 63 -1.62 -17.03 0.99
CA HIS A 63 -2.12 -16.86 -0.38
C HIS A 63 -1.57 -15.56 -0.96
N HIS A 64 -1.43 -15.48 -2.28
CA HIS A 64 -1.03 -14.24 -2.94
C HIS A 64 -1.65 -14.09 -4.31
N VAL A 65 -1.71 -12.85 -4.77
CA VAL A 65 -1.93 -12.46 -6.14
C VAL A 65 -0.90 -11.41 -6.52
N PHE A 66 -0.41 -11.49 -7.74
CA PHE A 66 0.49 -10.51 -8.35
C PHE A 66 -0.10 -10.00 -9.66
N SER A 67 0.08 -8.73 -9.94
CA SER A 67 -0.29 -8.13 -11.22
C SER A 67 0.83 -7.23 -11.71
N ALA A 68 1.36 -7.55 -12.89
CA ALA A 68 2.35 -6.73 -13.56
C ALA A 68 1.72 -5.40 -14.00
N ALA A 69 2.39 -4.29 -13.66
CA ALA A 69 2.03 -2.95 -14.12
C ALA A 69 2.81 -2.58 -15.37
N MET A 70 4.10 -2.86 -15.41
CA MET A 70 4.96 -2.49 -16.52
C MET A 70 6.12 -3.48 -16.73
N PRO A 71 6.67 -3.55 -17.97
CA PRO A 71 7.89 -4.30 -18.25
C PRO A 71 9.08 -3.72 -17.47
N PHE A 72 9.95 -4.57 -16.95
CA PHE A 72 11.17 -4.18 -16.27
C PHE A 72 12.30 -5.22 -16.51
N ALA A 73 13.45 -4.77 -17.01
CA ALA A 73 14.68 -5.57 -17.13
C ALA A 73 14.51 -6.99 -17.71
N GLY A 74 13.65 -7.16 -18.71
CA GLY A 74 13.33 -8.46 -19.30
C GLY A 74 12.30 -9.30 -18.54
N GLY A 75 11.75 -8.75 -17.48
CA GLY A 75 10.64 -9.26 -16.69
C GLY A 75 9.56 -8.23 -16.50
N SER A 76 8.99 -8.18 -15.29
CA SER A 76 7.93 -7.23 -14.95
C SER A 76 8.09 -6.65 -13.53
N GLU A 77 7.53 -5.47 -13.35
CA GLU A 77 7.30 -4.83 -12.07
C GLU A 77 5.80 -4.60 -11.87
N GLY A 78 5.32 -4.77 -10.64
CA GLY A 78 3.90 -4.61 -10.37
C GLY A 78 3.54 -4.58 -8.89
N LEU A 79 2.31 -4.94 -8.62
CA LEU A 79 1.70 -4.94 -7.29
C LEU A 79 1.37 -6.36 -6.85
N ALA A 80 1.40 -6.59 -5.55
CA ALA A 80 0.91 -7.84 -4.98
C ALA A 80 0.08 -7.62 -3.72
N ILE A 81 -0.83 -8.56 -3.46
CA ILE A 81 -1.53 -8.70 -2.20
C ILE A 81 -1.24 -10.11 -1.67
N LEU A 82 -0.69 -10.19 -0.46
CA LEU A 82 -0.53 -11.42 0.29
C LEU A 82 -1.59 -11.48 1.38
N SER A 83 -2.09 -12.68 1.69
CA SER A 83 -3.12 -12.86 2.71
C SER A 83 -3.01 -14.20 3.41
N ARG A 84 -3.26 -14.22 4.73
CA ARG A 84 -3.49 -15.46 5.48
C ARG A 84 -4.79 -16.15 5.05
N GLY A 85 -5.82 -15.37 4.77
CA GLY A 85 -7.10 -15.87 4.29
C GLY A 85 -7.07 -16.14 2.80
N ALA A 86 -7.95 -17.03 2.35
CA ALA A 86 -8.08 -17.35 0.93
C ALA A 86 -8.48 -16.10 0.11
N ILE A 87 -7.89 -15.98 -1.07
CA ILE A 87 -8.26 -14.96 -2.05
C ILE A 87 -9.23 -15.60 -3.02
N SER A 88 -10.49 -15.17 -2.99
CA SER A 88 -11.55 -15.76 -3.83
C SER A 88 -11.66 -15.12 -5.20
N GLU A 89 -11.23 -13.86 -5.33
CA GLU A 89 -11.31 -13.07 -6.56
C GLU A 89 -10.22 -12.02 -6.58
N HIS A 90 -9.68 -11.70 -7.75
CA HIS A 90 -8.81 -10.54 -7.94
C HIS A 90 -9.06 -9.90 -9.30
N LEU A 91 -8.83 -8.59 -9.36
CA LEU A 91 -9.06 -7.75 -10.53
C LEU A 91 -7.92 -6.75 -10.66
N THR A 92 -7.55 -6.45 -11.89
CA THR A 92 -6.53 -5.45 -12.22
C THR A 92 -7.11 -4.41 -13.15
N PHE A 93 -6.88 -3.14 -12.85
CA PHE A 93 -7.35 -2.02 -13.62
C PHE A 93 -6.19 -1.10 -13.96
N ALA A 94 -6.02 -0.80 -15.25
CA ALA A 94 -5.10 0.25 -15.67
C ALA A 94 -5.64 1.61 -15.17
N LEU A 95 -4.74 2.41 -14.59
CA LEU A 95 -5.05 3.77 -14.17
C LEU A 95 -4.75 4.76 -15.30
N PRO A 96 -5.42 5.92 -15.31
CA PRO A 96 -5.12 6.98 -16.26
C PRO A 96 -3.62 7.33 -16.24
N HIS A 97 -3.03 7.47 -17.39
CA HIS A 97 -1.69 7.99 -17.56
C HIS A 97 -1.70 9.02 -18.69
N SER A 98 -0.97 10.10 -18.51
CA SER A 98 -0.71 11.08 -19.54
C SER A 98 0.38 10.55 -20.50
N GLU A 99 1.06 11.42 -21.20
CA GLU A 99 2.10 11.07 -22.18
C GLU A 99 3.33 10.32 -21.63
N THR A 100 3.34 9.97 -20.35
CA THR A 100 4.42 9.20 -19.74
C THR A 100 4.28 7.71 -20.07
N LYS A 101 5.42 7.02 -20.23
CA LYS A 101 5.44 5.56 -20.41
C LYS A 101 5.19 4.80 -19.11
N GLU A 102 4.96 5.50 -18.02
CA GLU A 102 4.77 4.94 -16.69
C GLU A 102 3.35 4.42 -16.55
N GLN A 103 3.19 3.12 -16.60
CA GLN A 103 1.91 2.46 -16.40
C GLN A 103 1.68 2.20 -14.92
N ARG A 104 0.54 2.61 -14.43
CA ARG A 104 0.09 2.36 -13.05
C ARG A 104 -1.23 1.61 -13.06
N ILE A 105 -1.44 0.80 -12.04
CA ILE A 105 -2.62 -0.05 -11.91
C ILE A 105 -3.21 0.06 -10.51
N LEU A 106 -4.48 -0.34 -10.40
CA LEU A 106 -5.10 -0.74 -9.16
C LEU A 106 -5.24 -2.27 -9.17
N LEU A 107 -4.66 -2.94 -8.19
CA LEU A 107 -4.91 -4.35 -7.92
C LEU A 107 -5.92 -4.45 -6.78
N SER A 108 -7.01 -5.19 -7.02
CA SER A 108 -8.07 -5.43 -6.04
C SER A 108 -8.19 -6.93 -5.79
N ALA A 109 -8.27 -7.35 -4.53
CA ALA A 109 -8.47 -8.75 -4.15
C ALA A 109 -9.57 -8.87 -3.11
N ARG A 110 -10.44 -9.87 -3.25
CA ARG A 110 -11.44 -10.24 -2.26
C ARG A 110 -10.86 -11.31 -1.35
N VAL A 111 -10.59 -10.93 -0.12
CA VAL A 111 -9.87 -11.73 0.88
C VAL A 111 -10.84 -12.22 1.94
N ALA A 112 -10.78 -13.53 2.26
CA ALA A 112 -11.49 -14.09 3.39
C ALA A 112 -10.80 -13.71 4.71
N PHE A 113 -11.58 -13.31 5.71
CA PHE A 113 -11.08 -12.97 7.04
C PHE A 113 -12.08 -13.48 8.10
N GLU A 114 -11.71 -14.54 8.79
CA GLU A 114 -12.60 -15.28 9.70
C GLU A 114 -13.93 -15.66 9.00
N SER A 115 -15.06 -15.10 9.45
CA SER A 115 -16.40 -15.32 8.85
C SER A 115 -16.80 -14.27 7.81
N LEU A 116 -15.90 -13.33 7.46
CA LEU A 116 -16.15 -12.25 6.52
C LEU A 116 -15.28 -12.38 5.29
N SER A 117 -15.64 -11.62 4.25
CA SER A 117 -14.78 -11.30 3.13
C SER A 117 -14.71 -9.80 2.97
N ALA A 118 -13.54 -9.27 2.63
CA ALA A 118 -13.33 -7.84 2.41
C ALA A 118 -12.56 -7.60 1.11
N TRP A 119 -12.87 -6.49 0.46
CA TRP A 119 -12.07 -6.01 -0.65
C TRP A 119 -10.85 -5.26 -0.15
N ILE A 120 -9.70 -5.70 -0.62
CA ILE A 120 -8.39 -5.08 -0.40
C ILE A 120 -7.90 -4.56 -1.73
N HIS A 121 -7.55 -3.29 -1.76
CA HIS A 121 -7.07 -2.60 -2.94
C HIS A 121 -5.65 -2.10 -2.69
N THR A 122 -4.78 -2.23 -3.69
CA THR A 122 -3.43 -1.64 -3.62
C THR A 122 -3.09 -0.94 -4.92
N THR A 123 -2.33 0.15 -4.79
CA THR A 123 -1.86 0.96 -5.90
C THR A 123 -0.44 1.45 -5.67
N HIS A 124 0.21 1.90 -6.74
CA HIS A 124 1.43 2.68 -6.73
C HIS A 124 1.26 3.78 -7.76
N LEU A 125 1.10 5.03 -7.32
CA LEU A 125 0.80 6.16 -8.20
C LEU A 125 2.06 6.72 -8.88
N ASN A 126 1.87 7.66 -9.80
CA ASN A 126 2.98 8.32 -10.49
C ASN A 126 3.93 8.99 -9.50
N TYR A 127 5.25 8.71 -9.62
CA TYR A 127 6.26 9.15 -8.66
C TYR A 127 6.74 10.59 -8.88
N ARG A 128 6.53 11.16 -10.07
CA ARG A 128 7.07 12.48 -10.40
C ARG A 128 6.39 13.58 -9.60
N LEU A 129 7.17 14.40 -8.91
CA LEU A 129 6.66 15.47 -8.06
C LEU A 129 5.76 16.46 -8.82
N ALA A 130 6.11 16.77 -10.07
CA ALA A 130 5.37 17.71 -10.91
C ALA A 130 4.07 17.14 -11.51
N HIS A 131 3.79 15.84 -11.37
CA HIS A 131 2.63 15.19 -11.99
C HIS A 131 1.43 15.07 -11.03
N GLY A 132 1.12 16.13 -10.27
CA GLY A 132 -0.05 16.17 -9.39
C GLY A 132 -1.35 15.90 -10.13
N GLU A 133 -1.59 16.56 -11.26
CA GLU A 133 -2.80 16.37 -12.08
C GLU A 133 -3.00 14.90 -12.50
N GLN A 134 -1.92 14.22 -12.87
CA GLN A 134 -2.01 12.80 -13.20
C GLN A 134 -2.42 11.95 -12.00
N ARG A 135 -1.89 12.23 -10.79
CA ARG A 135 -2.30 11.53 -9.57
C ARG A 135 -3.74 11.87 -9.18
N GLU A 136 -4.21 13.10 -9.42
CA GLU A 136 -5.61 13.47 -9.23
C GLU A 136 -6.56 12.64 -10.10
N ASP A 137 -6.22 12.44 -11.38
CA ASP A 137 -6.97 11.57 -12.27
C ASP A 137 -6.92 10.10 -11.80
N GLN A 138 -5.76 9.63 -11.35
CA GLN A 138 -5.57 8.28 -10.84
C GLN A 138 -6.42 8.02 -9.59
N VAL A 139 -6.43 8.91 -8.60
CA VAL A 139 -7.25 8.72 -7.39
C VAL A 139 -8.75 8.80 -7.67
N GLN A 140 -9.19 9.63 -8.64
CA GLN A 140 -10.59 9.67 -9.05
C GLN A 140 -11.03 8.36 -9.73
N ALA A 141 -10.17 7.77 -10.57
CA ALA A 141 -10.42 6.47 -11.17
C ALA A 141 -10.45 5.35 -10.10
N ILE A 142 -9.51 5.37 -9.14
CA ILE A 142 -9.48 4.43 -8.02
C ILE A 142 -10.76 4.51 -7.20
N ASP A 143 -11.20 5.71 -6.81
CA ASP A 143 -12.42 5.90 -6.04
C ASP A 143 -13.65 5.31 -6.74
N ALA A 144 -13.79 5.54 -8.04
CA ALA A 144 -14.88 4.96 -8.83
C ALA A 144 -14.83 3.43 -8.86
N LEU A 145 -13.63 2.84 -8.97
CA LEU A 145 -13.42 1.39 -8.97
C LEU A 145 -13.68 0.77 -7.59
N VAL A 146 -13.27 1.42 -6.50
CA VAL A 146 -13.54 0.99 -5.13
C VAL A 146 -15.03 1.09 -4.82
N ALA A 147 -15.68 2.21 -5.18
CA ALA A 147 -17.11 2.41 -4.97
C ALA A 147 -17.97 1.39 -5.71
N ALA A 148 -17.56 0.96 -6.92
CA ALA A 148 -18.24 -0.08 -7.69
C ALA A 148 -18.18 -1.47 -7.01
N ARG A 149 -17.33 -1.64 -5.99
CA ARG A 149 -17.15 -2.87 -5.19
C ARG A 149 -17.57 -2.68 -3.73
N ALA A 150 -18.25 -1.58 -3.44
CA ALA A 150 -18.72 -1.31 -2.09
C ALA A 150 -19.68 -2.42 -1.62
N GLU A 151 -19.34 -3.05 -0.51
CA GLU A 151 -20.13 -4.05 0.17
C GLU A 151 -20.47 -3.56 1.60
N ASP A 152 -21.17 -4.38 2.34
CA ASP A 152 -21.47 -4.08 3.74
C ASP A 152 -20.21 -4.19 4.64
N THR A 153 -19.26 -5.02 4.25
CA THR A 153 -17.94 -5.11 4.89
C THR A 153 -17.06 -3.91 4.48
N PRO A 154 -16.31 -3.32 5.42
CA PRO A 154 -15.34 -2.27 5.09
C PRO A 154 -14.30 -2.73 4.07
N SER A 155 -13.86 -1.85 3.20
CA SER A 155 -12.74 -2.10 2.29
C SER A 155 -11.53 -1.23 2.65
N LEU A 156 -10.35 -1.69 2.23
CA LEU A 156 -9.07 -1.04 2.45
C LEU A 156 -8.45 -0.65 1.11
N LEU A 157 -7.90 0.56 1.03
CA LEU A 157 -7.11 1.03 -0.09
C LEU A 157 -5.72 1.40 0.46
N MET A 158 -4.70 0.67 0.02
CA MET A 158 -3.34 0.76 0.56
C MET A 158 -2.33 0.96 -0.56
N GLY A 159 -1.15 1.48 -0.24
CA GLY A 159 -0.05 1.54 -1.19
C GLY A 159 0.79 2.79 -1.10
N ASP A 160 1.65 2.95 -2.11
CA ASP A 160 2.47 4.12 -2.35
C ASP A 160 1.72 5.08 -3.27
N PHE A 161 1.31 6.21 -2.72
CA PHE A 161 0.59 7.25 -3.46
C PHE A 161 1.52 8.32 -4.04
N ASN A 162 2.81 8.29 -3.71
CA ASN A 162 3.81 9.26 -4.15
C ASN A 162 3.39 10.73 -3.93
N ALA A 163 2.52 10.96 -2.99
CA ALA A 163 1.87 12.24 -2.72
C ALA A 163 1.86 12.54 -1.22
N ARG A 164 2.18 13.78 -0.85
CA ARG A 164 2.18 14.24 0.55
C ARG A 164 0.75 14.47 1.04
N PRO A 165 0.49 14.44 2.37
CA PRO A 165 -0.84 14.67 2.93
C PRO A 165 -1.49 16.01 2.53
N GLU A 166 -0.67 17.01 2.18
CA GLU A 166 -1.10 18.35 1.79
C GLU A 166 -1.48 18.44 0.32
N SER A 167 -1.08 17.48 -0.54
CA SER A 167 -1.42 17.48 -1.96
C SER A 167 -2.91 17.26 -2.20
N ASP A 168 -3.42 17.82 -3.28
CA ASP A 168 -4.87 17.91 -3.52
C ASP A 168 -5.49 16.52 -3.69
N GLU A 169 -4.81 15.56 -4.33
CA GLU A 169 -5.24 14.18 -4.44
C GLU A 169 -5.42 13.49 -3.06
N MET A 170 -4.53 13.75 -2.10
CA MET A 170 -4.62 13.19 -0.74
C MET A 170 -5.67 13.93 0.10
N ARG A 171 -5.77 15.24 -0.05
CA ARG A 171 -6.83 16.04 0.58
C ARG A 171 -8.20 15.63 0.07
N TRP A 172 -8.31 15.32 -1.23
CA TRP A 172 -9.56 14.87 -1.83
C TRP A 172 -10.01 13.52 -1.26
N LEU A 173 -9.12 12.52 -1.19
CA LEU A 173 -9.42 11.22 -0.58
C LEU A 173 -9.89 11.36 0.88
N ARG A 174 -9.36 12.34 1.61
CA ARG A 174 -9.73 12.64 3.00
C ARG A 174 -10.95 13.56 3.14
N GLY A 175 -11.62 13.94 2.05
CA GLY A 175 -12.81 14.78 2.05
C GLY A 175 -12.56 16.28 2.30
N LEU A 176 -11.31 16.74 2.20
CA LEU A 176 -10.90 18.11 2.54
C LEU A 176 -10.95 19.06 1.34
N THR A 177 -11.11 18.56 0.14
CA THR A 177 -11.22 19.35 -1.09
C THR A 177 -12.15 18.67 -2.09
N SER A 178 -12.36 19.29 -3.26
CA SER A 178 -13.07 18.68 -4.39
C SER A 178 -12.18 18.72 -5.63
N LEU A 179 -12.20 17.65 -6.42
CA LEU A 179 -11.54 17.56 -7.73
C LEU A 179 -12.60 17.41 -8.82
N GLY A 180 -12.58 18.26 -9.84
CA GLY A 180 -13.56 18.23 -10.91
C GLY A 180 -15.02 18.29 -10.44
N GLY A 181 -15.31 18.95 -9.31
CA GLY A 181 -16.64 19.00 -8.70
C GLY A 181 -17.04 17.73 -7.92
N ARG A 182 -16.21 16.69 -7.92
CA ARG A 182 -16.45 15.44 -7.19
C ARG A 182 -15.88 15.50 -5.77
N ARG A 183 -16.45 14.71 -4.87
CA ARG A 183 -16.00 14.53 -3.48
C ARG A 183 -16.05 13.06 -3.11
N THR A 184 -15.16 12.67 -2.22
CA THR A 184 -15.15 11.34 -1.58
C THR A 184 -14.67 11.47 -0.15
N TYR A 185 -14.67 10.36 0.60
CA TYR A 185 -14.13 10.34 1.95
C TYR A 185 -13.65 8.94 2.33
N TYR A 186 -12.38 8.85 2.68
CA TYR A 186 -11.74 7.72 3.33
C TYR A 186 -11.09 8.18 4.64
N GLN A 187 -11.02 7.31 5.62
CA GLN A 187 -10.22 7.53 6.80
C GLN A 187 -8.75 7.23 6.46
N ASP A 188 -7.86 8.19 6.61
CA ASP A 188 -6.41 7.97 6.60
C ASP A 188 -5.99 7.40 7.95
N ALA A 189 -5.44 6.18 7.98
CA ALA A 189 -5.18 5.46 9.23
C ALA A 189 -4.16 6.19 10.12
N TRP A 190 -3.13 6.78 9.53
CA TRP A 190 -2.15 7.56 10.30
C TRP A 190 -2.76 8.82 10.88
N ASP A 191 -3.33 9.67 10.04
CA ASP A 191 -3.91 10.96 10.44
C ASP A 191 -5.02 10.80 11.50
N ARG A 192 -5.76 9.69 11.43
CA ARG A 192 -6.84 9.39 12.39
C ARG A 192 -6.35 9.17 13.81
N LEU A 193 -5.17 8.59 13.98
CA LEU A 193 -4.62 8.21 15.28
C LEU A 193 -3.47 9.12 15.74
N HIS A 194 -2.81 9.78 14.80
CA HIS A 194 -1.64 10.63 15.02
C HIS A 194 -1.86 12.02 14.40
N PRO A 195 -2.93 12.75 14.78
CA PRO A 195 -3.25 14.04 14.17
C PRO A 195 -2.12 15.04 14.37
N GLY A 196 -1.61 15.58 13.24
CA GLY A 196 -0.53 16.55 13.26
C GLY A 196 0.88 15.95 13.36
N GLU A 197 1.03 14.64 13.46
CA GLU A 197 2.33 13.96 13.41
C GLU A 197 2.73 13.66 11.96
N ALA A 198 4.00 13.83 11.62
CA ALA A 198 4.50 13.73 10.26
C ALA A 198 4.31 12.34 9.65
N GLY A 199 4.67 11.28 10.38
CA GLY A 199 4.50 9.90 9.94
C GLY A 199 5.28 9.55 8.68
N TRP A 200 6.51 10.03 8.54
CA TRP A 200 7.30 9.85 7.33
C TRP A 200 7.50 8.37 6.99
N THR A 201 7.18 8.02 5.76
CA THR A 201 7.40 6.68 5.21
C THR A 201 8.55 6.65 4.21
N TRP A 202 9.02 7.82 3.77
CA TRP A 202 10.21 8.01 2.96
C TRP A 202 11.01 9.17 3.56
N ALA A 203 12.20 8.86 4.14
CA ALA A 203 12.90 9.80 4.99
C ALA A 203 14.42 9.75 4.82
N SER A 204 15.06 10.91 4.94
CA SER A 204 16.52 11.09 4.80
C SER A 204 17.35 10.33 5.84
N ALA A 205 16.73 9.84 6.92
CA ALA A 205 17.36 8.91 7.87
C ALA A 205 17.70 7.56 7.22
N ASN A 206 16.97 7.15 6.17
CA ASN A 206 17.28 5.99 5.36
C ASN A 206 18.26 6.37 4.24
N PRO A 207 19.48 5.81 4.20
CA PRO A 207 20.47 6.20 3.20
C PRO A 207 20.06 5.88 1.77
N TYR A 208 19.13 4.94 1.56
CA TYR A 208 18.64 4.56 0.23
C TYR A 208 17.85 5.68 -0.46
N THR A 209 17.26 6.61 0.29
CA THR A 209 16.54 7.76 -0.28
C THR A 209 17.49 8.81 -0.89
N LYS A 210 18.80 8.72 -0.63
CA LYS A 210 19.83 9.68 -1.08
C LYS A 210 20.45 9.34 -2.44
N VAL A 211 19.99 8.29 -3.10
CA VAL A 211 20.49 7.90 -4.44
C VAL A 211 19.92 8.75 -5.58
N LEU A 212 18.88 9.54 -5.29
CA LEU A 212 18.28 10.45 -6.26
C LEU A 212 19.21 11.66 -6.54
N GLU A 213 19.13 12.18 -7.76
CA GLU A 213 19.92 13.35 -8.20
C GLU A 213 19.63 14.60 -7.33
N PHE A 214 18.39 14.72 -6.84
CA PHE A 214 17.96 15.82 -5.99
C PHE A 214 17.61 15.31 -4.60
N LEU A 215 17.99 16.07 -3.57
CA LEU A 215 17.55 15.80 -2.20
C LEU A 215 16.08 16.19 -2.04
N GLU A 216 15.26 15.21 -1.81
CA GLU A 216 13.86 15.41 -1.49
C GLU A 216 13.63 15.51 0.01
N PRO A 217 12.64 16.27 0.48
CA PRO A 217 12.29 16.35 1.90
C PRO A 217 11.70 15.02 2.38
N ASP A 218 11.78 14.77 3.69
CA ASP A 218 11.09 13.67 4.32
C ASP A 218 9.58 13.76 4.07
N ARG A 219 8.94 12.63 3.71
CA ARG A 219 7.56 12.59 3.24
C ARG A 219 6.81 11.38 3.79
N ARG A 220 5.54 11.54 4.05
CA ARG A 220 4.60 10.44 4.15
C ARG A 220 3.93 10.28 2.78
N ILE A 221 4.19 9.19 2.09
CA ILE A 221 3.70 8.90 0.75
C ILE A 221 3.04 7.52 0.65
N ASP A 222 3.20 6.68 1.66
CA ASP A 222 2.50 5.42 1.80
C ASP A 222 1.30 5.59 2.72
N TYR A 223 0.18 4.95 2.38
CA TYR A 223 -1.09 5.13 3.09
C TYR A 223 -1.85 3.82 3.25
N ILE A 224 -2.64 3.78 4.34
CA ILE A 224 -3.73 2.84 4.54
C ILE A 224 -5.01 3.66 4.70
N PHE A 225 -5.83 3.67 3.66
CA PHE A 225 -7.15 4.26 3.67
C PHE A 225 -8.20 3.21 3.97
N VAL A 226 -9.16 3.59 4.81
CA VAL A 226 -10.29 2.74 5.22
C VAL A 226 -11.58 3.45 4.84
N THR A 227 -12.56 2.71 4.33
CA THR A 227 -13.91 3.25 4.10
C THR A 227 -14.49 3.87 5.38
N PRO A 228 -15.50 4.74 5.31
CA PRO A 228 -16.02 5.48 6.46
C PRO A 228 -16.40 4.57 7.64
N MET A 229 -16.01 4.96 8.85
CA MET A 229 -16.40 4.27 10.08
C MET A 229 -17.91 4.31 10.27
N ARG A 230 -18.49 3.16 10.58
CA ARG A 230 -19.91 2.99 10.85
C ARG A 230 -20.24 3.13 12.35
N ARG A 231 -21.50 3.43 12.66
CA ARG A 231 -21.95 3.58 14.05
C ARG A 231 -21.87 2.29 14.87
N ASP A 232 -21.89 1.14 14.21
CA ASP A 232 -21.73 -0.18 14.80
C ASP A 232 -20.27 -0.58 15.05
N GLY A 233 -19.34 0.33 14.84
CA GLY A 233 -17.91 0.14 15.06
C GLY A 233 -17.15 -0.45 13.88
N ARG A 234 -17.80 -0.91 12.81
CA ARG A 234 -17.12 -1.34 11.58
C ARG A 234 -16.29 -0.20 10.98
N ALA A 235 -15.16 -0.53 10.40
CA ALA A 235 -14.15 0.39 9.87
C ALA A 235 -13.48 1.28 10.94
N ARG A 236 -13.60 0.97 12.24
CA ARG A 236 -12.82 1.67 13.27
C ARG A 236 -11.35 1.26 13.17
N ILE A 237 -10.46 2.25 13.05
CA ILE A 237 -9.01 2.05 13.10
C ILE A 237 -8.61 1.98 14.57
N ARG A 238 -7.96 0.89 14.98
CA ARG A 238 -7.57 0.62 16.37
C ARG A 238 -6.12 1.02 16.66
N SER A 239 -5.25 0.78 15.69
CA SER A 239 -3.84 1.15 15.75
C SER A 239 -3.32 1.47 14.36
N CYS A 240 -2.27 2.30 14.30
CA CYS A 240 -1.48 2.53 13.11
C CYS A 240 -0.04 2.83 13.55
N SER A 241 0.94 2.19 12.93
CA SER A 241 2.35 2.39 13.24
C SER A 241 3.21 2.30 11.99
N ILE A 242 4.33 3.03 12.00
CA ILE A 242 5.40 2.87 11.02
C ILE A 242 6.19 1.62 11.41
N VAL A 243 6.56 0.82 10.42
CA VAL A 243 7.34 -0.41 10.58
C VAL A 243 8.44 -0.47 9.53
N PHE A 244 9.47 -1.28 9.75
CA PHE A 244 10.67 -1.34 8.89
C PHE A 244 11.46 -0.02 8.83
N ASP A 245 11.29 0.85 9.82
CA ASP A 245 11.90 2.18 9.93
C ASP A 245 13.29 2.18 10.60
N GLN A 246 13.75 1.01 11.03
CA GLN A 246 15.06 0.83 11.64
C GLN A 246 15.95 -0.08 10.78
N PRO A 247 17.25 0.23 10.66
CA PRO A 247 18.17 -0.69 10.02
C PRO A 247 18.43 -1.91 10.91
N ALA A 248 18.85 -3.01 10.28
CA ALA A 248 19.42 -4.14 11.00
C ALA A 248 20.79 -3.77 11.61
N GLU A 249 21.36 -4.66 12.42
CA GLU A 249 22.66 -4.45 13.08
C GLU A 249 23.81 -4.17 12.08
N ASP A 250 23.69 -4.68 10.86
CA ASP A 250 24.63 -4.46 9.75
C ASP A 250 24.38 -3.14 8.99
N GLY A 251 23.44 -2.31 9.45
CA GLY A 251 23.08 -1.02 8.85
C GLY A 251 22.16 -1.11 7.62
N VAL A 252 21.74 -2.32 7.24
CA VAL A 252 20.86 -2.53 6.08
C VAL A 252 19.41 -2.25 6.46
N PHE A 253 18.73 -1.39 5.69
CA PHE A 253 17.27 -1.21 5.77
C PHE A 253 16.54 -2.22 4.88
N ALA A 254 15.29 -2.53 5.22
CA ALA A 254 14.46 -3.46 4.46
C ALA A 254 14.08 -2.93 3.07
N SER A 255 13.85 -1.63 2.96
CA SER A 255 13.48 -0.90 1.73
C SER A 255 13.98 0.54 1.84
N ASP A 256 13.89 1.34 0.79
CA ASP A 256 14.01 2.80 0.86
C ASP A 256 12.75 3.46 1.44
N HIS A 257 11.62 2.75 1.44
CA HIS A 257 10.41 3.11 2.15
C HIS A 257 10.33 2.45 3.53
N PHE A 258 9.60 3.10 4.44
CA PHE A 258 9.09 2.46 5.65
C PHE A 258 7.66 1.98 5.41
N GLY A 259 7.29 0.85 6.04
CA GLY A 259 5.94 0.32 5.92
C GLY A 259 4.97 0.97 6.90
N LEU A 260 3.67 0.82 6.62
CA LEU A 260 2.61 1.11 7.57
C LEU A 260 1.88 -0.19 7.96
N LEU A 261 1.64 -0.35 9.27
CA LEU A 261 0.82 -1.43 9.83
C LEU A 261 -0.37 -0.81 10.56
N ALA A 262 -1.58 -1.23 10.22
CA ALA A 262 -2.79 -0.80 10.92
C ALA A 262 -3.65 -1.98 11.37
N GLU A 263 -4.45 -1.77 12.41
CA GLU A 263 -5.50 -2.69 12.85
C GLU A 263 -6.86 -2.06 12.63
N VAL A 264 -7.72 -2.75 11.87
CA VAL A 264 -9.03 -2.25 11.46
C VAL A 264 -10.13 -3.21 11.89
N GLN A 265 -11.15 -2.69 12.55
CA GLN A 265 -12.34 -3.44 12.94
C GLN A 265 -13.20 -3.75 11.72
N MET A 266 -13.31 -5.00 11.33
CA MET A 266 -14.04 -5.42 10.13
C MET A 266 -15.49 -5.83 10.42
N ALA A 267 -15.78 -6.31 11.61
CA ALA A 267 -17.12 -6.69 12.07
C ALA A 267 -17.70 -5.67 13.05
N GLU A 268 -18.99 -5.83 13.36
CA GLU A 268 -19.65 -5.03 14.37
C GLU A 268 -18.93 -5.10 15.72
N ASP A 269 -18.74 -3.95 16.33
CA ASP A 269 -18.14 -3.76 17.64
C ASP A 269 -18.77 -2.50 18.27
N PRO A 270 -19.93 -2.62 18.88
CA PRO A 270 -20.67 -1.48 19.41
C PRO A 270 -20.05 -0.84 20.67
N ASN A 271 -18.94 -1.42 21.21
CA ASN A 271 -18.29 -0.95 22.46
C ASN A 271 -17.15 0.05 22.21
#